data_b78ef8edba695b427ef2288c511f0303
#
_entry.id   b78ef8edba695b427ef2288c511f0303
#
_cell.length_a   1.000
_cell.length_b   1.000
_cell.length_c   1.000
_cell.angle_alpha   90.00
_cell.angle_beta   90.00
_cell.angle_gamma   90.00
#
_symmetry.space_group_name_H-M   'P 1'
#
loop_
_entity.id
_entity.type
_entity.pdbx_description
1 polymer ?
#
loop_
_entity_poly.entity_id
_entity_poly.type
_entity_poly.pdbx_seq_one_letter_code
_entity_poly.pdbx_strand_id
1 'polypeptide(L)'
;AEHFGCVRFVYNYFLNQRKEQYKNTKKSDNYYAQAKALTELKKNPAYLWLNEVNSQTLQHALKNLDTAYTNFFKKRAKFPRFHSKKHGDSFAVPQHFKIEDNKLYIPKFKEGIKLVENRKLEGDLRNITVSISPSGKYYVCIMSEVEYEPLKKTNSKVGIDLGLKDLIITSDGI
;
A
#
# COMPACT_ATOMS: atom_id res chain seq x y z
N ALA A 1 8.41 -13.77 -2.45
CA ALA A 1 7.27 -14.44 -1.77
C ALA A 1 7.21 -14.08 -0.29
N GLU A 2 8.31 -14.07 0.44
CA GLU A 2 8.40 -13.88 1.91
C GLU A 2 7.80 -12.55 2.39
N HIS A 3 8.15 -11.41 1.79
CA HIS A 3 7.60 -10.10 2.17
C HIS A 3 6.08 -10.06 2.18
N PHE A 4 5.42 -10.64 1.18
CA PHE A 4 3.95 -10.72 1.14
C PHE A 4 3.40 -11.53 2.31
N GLY A 5 4.01 -12.69 2.59
CA GLY A 5 3.62 -13.55 3.71
C GLY A 5 3.76 -12.85 5.05
N CYS A 6 4.90 -12.19 5.28
CA CYS A 6 5.18 -11.45 6.52
C CYS A 6 4.22 -10.29 6.74
N VAL A 7 3.94 -9.50 5.71
CA VAL A 7 3.00 -8.37 5.78
C VAL A 7 1.60 -8.85 6.09
N ARG A 8 1.12 -9.89 5.39
CA ARG A 8 -0.19 -10.49 5.65
C ARG A 8 -0.27 -11.08 7.07
N PHE A 9 0.78 -11.76 7.52
CA PHE A 9 0.85 -12.28 8.89
C PHE A 9 0.74 -11.17 9.91
N VAL A 10 1.56 -10.10 9.80
CA VAL A 10 1.55 -8.98 10.74
C VAL A 10 0.18 -8.32 10.78
N TYR A 11 -0.42 -8.01 9.63
CA TYR A 11 -1.76 -7.44 9.57
C TYR A 11 -2.79 -8.33 10.28
N ASN A 12 -2.81 -9.61 9.96
CA ASN A 12 -3.78 -10.57 10.52
C ASN A 12 -3.56 -10.81 12.01
N TYR A 13 -2.31 -10.95 12.45
CA TYR A 13 -1.95 -11.14 13.85
C TYR A 13 -2.46 -9.99 14.71
N PHE A 14 -2.14 -8.75 14.30
CA PHE A 14 -2.55 -7.57 15.06
C PHE A 14 -4.04 -7.23 14.92
N LEU A 15 -4.68 -7.60 13.83
CA LEU A 15 -6.14 -7.55 13.72
C LEU A 15 -6.79 -8.49 14.75
N ASN A 16 -6.30 -9.73 14.84
CA ASN A 16 -6.80 -10.68 15.83
C ASN A 16 -6.57 -10.20 17.26
N GLN A 17 -5.36 -9.72 17.56
CA GLN A 17 -5.02 -9.18 18.87
C GLN A 17 -5.97 -8.04 19.29
N ARG A 18 -6.24 -7.05 18.40
CA ARG A 18 -7.21 -5.98 18.66
C ARG A 18 -8.61 -6.51 18.95
N LYS A 19 -9.05 -7.52 18.20
CA LYS A 19 -10.36 -8.13 18.40
C LYS A 19 -10.50 -8.78 19.78
N GLU A 20 -9.53 -9.59 20.16
CA GLU A 20 -9.52 -10.30 21.45
C GLU A 20 -9.38 -9.30 22.62
N GLN A 21 -8.50 -8.31 22.49
CA GLN A 21 -8.34 -7.26 23.49
C GLN A 21 -9.65 -6.50 23.70
N TYR A 22 -10.34 -6.11 22.63
CA TYR A 22 -11.61 -5.40 22.73
C TYR A 22 -12.71 -6.23 23.38
N LYS A 23 -12.79 -7.54 23.10
CA LYS A 23 -13.73 -8.44 23.78
C LYS A 23 -13.52 -8.43 25.30
N ASN A 24 -12.26 -8.47 25.74
CA ASN A 24 -11.90 -8.60 27.14
C ASN A 24 -11.95 -7.28 27.91
N THR A 25 -11.49 -6.19 27.30
CA THR A 25 -11.24 -4.92 28.00
C THR A 25 -12.13 -3.76 27.52
N LYS A 26 -12.86 -3.93 26.39
CA LYS A 26 -13.58 -2.87 25.68
C LYS A 26 -12.68 -1.71 25.23
N LYS A 27 -11.36 -1.88 25.27
CA LYS A 27 -10.36 -0.94 24.78
C LYS A 27 -9.68 -1.51 23.54
N SER A 28 -9.26 -0.64 22.64
CA SER A 28 -8.54 -1.01 21.42
C SER A 28 -7.19 -0.31 21.38
N ASP A 29 -6.14 -1.05 21.03
CA ASP A 29 -4.83 -0.48 20.78
C ASP A 29 -4.86 0.46 19.57
N ASN A 30 -3.90 1.37 19.54
CA ASN A 30 -3.61 2.22 18.40
C ASN A 30 -2.35 1.72 17.67
N TYR A 31 -2.01 2.40 16.57
CA TYR A 31 -0.81 2.12 15.80
C TYR A 31 0.46 2.08 16.65
N TYR A 32 0.67 3.04 17.56
CA TYR A 32 1.90 3.15 18.35
C TYR A 32 2.09 1.97 19.32
N ALA A 33 1.00 1.56 19.99
CA ALA A 33 1.01 0.40 20.87
C ALA A 33 1.36 -0.88 20.09
N GLN A 34 0.75 -1.06 18.91
CA GLN A 34 1.02 -2.21 18.05
C GLN A 34 2.42 -2.19 17.43
N ALA A 35 2.96 -1.01 17.08
CA ALA A 35 4.33 -0.88 16.58
C ALA A 35 5.37 -1.30 17.65
N LYS A 36 5.14 -0.91 18.92
CA LYS A 36 5.95 -1.38 20.05
C LYS A 36 5.82 -2.90 20.24
N ALA A 37 4.59 -3.42 20.22
CA ALA A 37 4.34 -4.85 20.33
C ALA A 37 4.97 -5.66 19.18
N LEU A 38 5.00 -5.14 17.95
CA LEU A 38 5.71 -5.76 16.83
C LEU A 38 7.21 -5.85 17.09
N THR A 39 7.80 -4.81 17.69
CA THR A 39 9.23 -4.82 18.05
C THR A 39 9.55 -5.93 19.04
N GLU A 40 8.71 -6.13 20.05
CA GLU A 40 8.86 -7.23 21.01
C GLU A 40 8.57 -8.59 20.37
N LEU A 41 7.54 -8.69 19.53
CA LEU A 41 7.22 -9.90 18.80
C LEU A 41 8.42 -10.43 17.98
N LYS A 42 9.17 -9.53 17.34
CA LYS A 42 10.35 -9.85 16.53
C LYS A 42 11.54 -10.39 17.34
N LYS A 43 11.53 -10.26 18.67
CA LYS A 43 12.54 -10.83 19.57
C LYS A 43 12.19 -12.27 19.97
N ASN A 44 10.96 -12.66 19.84
CA ASN A 44 10.49 -13.99 20.18
C ASN A 44 11.04 -15.03 19.18
N PRO A 45 11.66 -16.14 19.64
CA PRO A 45 12.22 -17.18 18.77
C PRO A 45 11.26 -17.71 17.71
N ALA A 46 9.96 -17.81 18.02
CA ALA A 46 8.93 -18.28 17.10
C ALA A 46 8.68 -17.32 15.90
N TYR A 47 9.12 -16.06 15.99
CA TYR A 47 8.84 -15.01 15.00
C TYR A 47 10.10 -14.31 14.48
N LEU A 48 11.30 -14.87 14.71
CA LEU A 48 12.57 -14.30 14.23
C LEU A 48 12.62 -14.09 12.72
N TRP A 49 11.90 -14.90 11.96
CA TRP A 49 11.77 -14.78 10.51
C TRP A 49 11.18 -13.43 10.05
N LEU A 50 10.47 -12.68 10.91
CA LEU A 50 10.04 -11.33 10.61
C LEU A 50 11.21 -10.34 10.47
N ASN A 51 12.42 -10.68 10.94
CA ASN A 51 13.60 -9.85 10.78
C ASN A 51 14.24 -9.98 9.38
N GLU A 52 13.85 -10.98 8.60
CA GLU A 52 14.34 -11.19 7.24
C GLU A 52 13.78 -10.18 6.24
N VAL A 53 12.68 -9.51 6.60
CA VAL A 53 12.01 -8.52 5.74
C VAL A 53 12.22 -7.10 6.25
N ASN A 54 11.99 -6.12 5.37
CA ASN A 54 12.12 -4.71 5.71
C ASN A 54 11.16 -4.31 6.85
N SER A 55 11.70 -3.79 7.94
CA SER A 55 10.92 -3.38 9.11
C SER A 55 9.88 -2.30 8.80
N GLN A 56 10.19 -1.35 7.91
CA GLN A 56 9.25 -0.29 7.52
C GLN A 56 8.04 -0.86 6.78
N THR A 57 8.24 -1.90 5.98
CA THR A 57 7.15 -2.62 5.31
C THR A 57 6.19 -3.26 6.31
N LEU A 58 6.71 -3.85 7.40
CA LEU A 58 5.89 -4.42 8.48
C LEU A 58 5.17 -3.33 9.28
N GLN A 59 5.83 -2.21 9.58
CA GLN A 59 5.18 -1.07 10.22
C GLN A 59 4.08 -0.46 9.34
N HIS A 60 4.28 -0.45 8.03
CA HIS A 60 3.26 0.02 7.10
C HIS A 60 2.01 -0.87 7.10
N ALA A 61 2.17 -2.19 7.30
CA ALA A 61 1.02 -3.09 7.50
C ALA A 61 0.17 -2.70 8.73
N LEU A 62 0.83 -2.32 9.84
CA LEU A 62 0.13 -1.82 11.03
C LEU A 62 -0.56 -0.47 10.77
N LYS A 63 0.07 0.42 10.03
CA LYS A 63 -0.53 1.70 9.63
C LYS A 63 -1.78 1.49 8.77
N ASN A 64 -1.73 0.54 7.85
CA ASN A 64 -2.89 0.16 7.04
C ASN A 64 -4.02 -0.42 7.90
N LEU A 65 -3.70 -1.25 8.89
CA LEU A 65 -4.68 -1.76 9.84
C LEU A 65 -5.34 -0.62 10.65
N ASP A 66 -4.54 0.32 11.14
CA ASP A 66 -5.04 1.46 11.90
C ASP A 66 -5.93 2.38 11.03
N THR A 67 -5.55 2.60 9.78
CA THR A 67 -6.36 3.31 8.79
C THR A 67 -7.68 2.59 8.51
N ALA A 68 -7.66 1.25 8.42
CA ALA A 68 -8.86 0.45 8.20
C ALA A 68 -9.84 0.59 9.39
N TYR A 69 -9.35 0.57 10.63
CA TYR A 69 -10.16 0.85 11.82
C TYR A 69 -10.71 2.29 11.84
N THR A 70 -9.87 3.25 11.52
CA THR A 70 -10.27 4.67 11.42
C THR A 70 -11.41 4.85 10.41
N ASN A 71 -11.30 4.23 9.25
CA ASN A 71 -12.35 4.29 8.22
C ASN A 71 -13.62 3.58 8.66
N PHE A 72 -13.52 2.48 9.38
CA PHE A 72 -14.67 1.80 9.97
C PHE A 72 -15.41 2.70 10.97
N PHE A 73 -14.70 3.30 11.94
CA PHE A 73 -15.33 4.18 12.93
C PHE A 73 -15.90 5.46 12.30
N LYS A 74 -15.29 5.96 11.23
CA LYS A 74 -15.84 7.08 10.44
C LYS A 74 -16.97 6.67 9.49
N LYS A 75 -17.44 5.41 9.54
CA LYS A 75 -18.49 4.84 8.68
C LYS A 75 -18.18 4.93 7.17
N ARG A 76 -16.88 5.02 6.80
CA ARG A 76 -16.42 5.06 5.41
C ARG A 76 -16.15 3.67 4.84
N ALA A 77 -15.94 2.67 5.69
CA ALA A 77 -15.68 1.29 5.30
C ALA A 77 -16.31 0.30 6.28
N LYS A 78 -16.42 -0.96 5.84
CA LYS A 78 -16.83 -2.08 6.72
C LYS A 78 -15.71 -2.44 7.70
N PHE A 79 -16.03 -3.24 8.72
CA PHE A 79 -15.07 -3.74 9.69
C PHE A 79 -13.88 -4.45 9.00
N PRO A 80 -12.63 -4.22 9.46
CA PRO A 80 -11.44 -4.83 8.87
C PRO A 80 -11.54 -6.36 8.83
N ARG A 81 -11.14 -6.94 7.70
CA ARG A 81 -11.15 -8.39 7.47
C ARG A 81 -9.74 -8.94 7.44
N PHE A 82 -9.60 -10.23 7.75
CA PHE A 82 -8.35 -10.95 7.55
C PHE A 82 -7.96 -10.97 6.07
N HIS A 83 -6.69 -10.73 5.79
CA HIS A 83 -6.15 -10.85 4.46
C HIS A 83 -5.91 -12.31 4.09
N SER A 84 -6.20 -12.67 2.85
CA SER A 84 -6.03 -14.01 2.30
C SER A 84 -5.19 -13.96 1.02
N LYS A 85 -4.29 -14.92 0.87
CA LYS A 85 -3.48 -15.09 -0.37
C LYS A 85 -4.32 -15.20 -1.64
N LYS A 86 -5.58 -15.66 -1.53
CA LYS A 86 -6.48 -15.86 -2.68
C LYS A 86 -6.85 -14.56 -3.40
N HIS A 87 -6.78 -13.42 -2.72
CA HIS A 87 -7.15 -12.11 -3.28
C HIS A 87 -5.96 -11.29 -3.77
N GLY A 88 -4.77 -11.92 -3.85
CA GLY A 88 -3.52 -11.21 -4.09
C GLY A 88 -2.97 -10.62 -2.80
N ASP A 89 -1.75 -10.15 -2.88
CA ASP A 89 -1.04 -9.54 -1.76
C ASP A 89 -0.33 -8.27 -2.22
N SER A 90 -0.07 -7.36 -1.31
CA SER A 90 0.77 -6.19 -1.57
C SER A 90 1.57 -5.79 -0.35
N PHE A 91 2.69 -5.13 -0.58
CA PHE A 91 3.45 -4.47 0.48
C PHE A 91 4.02 -3.15 -0.01
N ALA A 92 4.06 -2.16 0.86
CA ALA A 92 4.65 -0.87 0.57
C ALA A 92 6.09 -0.80 1.08
N VAL A 93 6.93 -0.11 0.32
CA VAL A 93 8.28 0.30 0.72
C VAL A 93 8.30 1.83 0.73
N PRO A 94 8.12 2.46 1.89
CA PRO A 94 7.96 3.91 1.97
C PRO A 94 9.27 4.68 1.75
N GLN A 95 10.42 4.05 1.98
CA GLN A 95 11.74 4.69 1.90
C GLN A 95 12.84 3.69 1.55
N HIS A 96 14.02 4.20 1.18
CA HIS A 96 15.24 3.41 0.92
C HIS A 96 15.09 2.42 -0.23
N PHE A 97 14.30 2.74 -1.23
CA PHE A 97 14.31 2.05 -2.51
C PHE A 97 15.07 2.89 -3.55
N LYS A 98 15.59 2.23 -4.58
CA LYS A 98 16.27 2.86 -5.71
C LYS A 98 15.80 2.19 -7.00
N ILE A 99 15.66 2.99 -8.05
CA ILE A 99 15.41 2.49 -9.41
C ILE A 99 16.59 2.94 -10.27
N GLU A 100 17.27 1.98 -10.86
CA GLU A 100 18.46 2.20 -11.69
C GLU A 100 18.58 1.07 -12.71
N ASP A 101 18.91 1.38 -13.94
CA ASP A 101 19.10 0.42 -15.03
C ASP A 101 17.93 -0.58 -15.17
N ASN A 102 16.70 -0.08 -15.15
CA ASN A 102 15.47 -0.89 -15.21
C ASN A 102 15.39 -1.96 -14.11
N LYS A 103 16.01 -1.69 -12.97
CA LYS A 103 15.94 -2.54 -11.78
C LYS A 103 15.47 -1.75 -10.57
N LEU A 104 14.61 -2.38 -9.79
CA LEU A 104 14.17 -1.89 -8.49
C LEU A 104 15.01 -2.55 -7.40
N TYR A 105 15.67 -1.73 -6.59
CA TYR A 105 16.39 -2.15 -5.39
C TYR A 105 15.57 -1.77 -4.16
N ILE A 106 15.30 -2.73 -3.31
CA ILE A 106 14.57 -2.54 -2.06
C ILE A 106 15.35 -3.18 -0.90
N PRO A 107 15.21 -2.64 0.33
CA PRO A 107 15.94 -3.18 1.48
C PRO A 107 15.64 -4.67 1.70
N LYS A 108 16.65 -5.41 2.09
CA LYS A 108 16.62 -6.88 2.30
C LYS A 108 16.53 -7.73 1.01
N PHE A 109 16.58 -7.11 -0.17
CA PHE A 109 16.82 -7.82 -1.42
C PHE A 109 18.26 -7.61 -1.84
N LYS A 110 19.01 -8.70 -2.06
CA LYS A 110 20.42 -8.64 -2.46
C LYS A 110 20.58 -8.20 -3.93
N GLU A 111 19.65 -8.63 -4.76
CA GLU A 111 19.65 -8.37 -6.19
C GLU A 111 18.53 -7.41 -6.58
N GLY A 112 18.78 -6.60 -7.60
CA GLY A 112 17.75 -5.73 -8.16
C GLY A 112 16.66 -6.54 -8.87
N ILE A 113 15.42 -6.13 -8.69
CA ILE A 113 14.26 -6.73 -9.34
C ILE A 113 14.09 -6.07 -10.70
N LYS A 114 14.15 -6.84 -11.78
CA LYS A 114 13.95 -6.32 -13.14
C LYS A 114 12.57 -5.69 -13.28
N LEU A 115 12.53 -4.45 -13.76
CA LEU A 115 11.33 -3.71 -14.09
C LEU A 115 11.07 -3.75 -15.60
N VAL A 116 9.79 -3.76 -15.97
CA VAL A 116 9.34 -3.43 -17.31
C VAL A 116 8.62 -2.09 -17.19
N GLU A 117 9.28 -1.03 -17.65
CA GLU A 117 8.74 0.31 -17.60
C GLU A 117 7.71 0.51 -18.72
N ASN A 118 6.51 0.97 -18.35
CA ASN A 118 5.47 1.33 -19.30
C ASN A 118 5.51 2.81 -19.69
N ARG A 119 6.16 3.63 -18.87
CA ARG A 119 6.32 5.08 -19.08
C ARG A 119 7.55 5.59 -18.33
N LYS A 120 8.11 6.69 -18.80
CA LYS A 120 9.21 7.38 -18.11
C LYS A 120 8.79 7.83 -16.72
N LEU A 121 9.64 7.61 -15.73
CA LEU A 121 9.45 8.12 -14.37
C LEU A 121 9.89 9.57 -14.31
N GLU A 122 9.05 10.43 -13.78
CA GLU A 122 9.29 11.87 -13.64
C GLU A 122 9.12 12.29 -12.19
N GLY A 123 9.85 13.35 -11.78
CA GLY A 123 9.76 13.93 -10.44
C GLY A 123 10.43 13.12 -9.35
N ASP A 124 10.14 13.49 -8.11
CA ASP A 124 10.70 12.89 -6.91
C ASP A 124 9.94 11.63 -6.51
N LEU A 125 10.62 10.49 -6.47
CA LEU A 125 10.01 9.22 -6.07
C LEU A 125 9.75 9.22 -4.56
N ARG A 126 8.49 9.02 -4.14
CA ARG A 126 8.07 9.10 -2.73
C ARG A 126 7.93 7.75 -2.05
N ASN A 127 7.22 6.84 -2.66
CA ASN A 127 7.06 5.48 -2.17
C ASN A 127 6.74 4.52 -3.31
N ILE A 128 6.91 3.23 -3.04
CA ILE A 128 6.49 2.17 -3.96
C ILE A 128 5.59 1.16 -3.25
N THR A 129 4.71 0.56 -4.03
CA THR A 129 3.91 -0.60 -3.60
C THR A 129 4.15 -1.73 -4.57
N VAL A 130 4.64 -2.84 -4.06
CA VAL A 130 4.79 -4.09 -4.81
C VAL A 130 3.56 -4.95 -4.57
N SER A 131 2.97 -5.47 -5.63
CA SER A 131 1.78 -6.32 -5.54
C SER A 131 1.91 -7.58 -6.40
N ILE A 132 1.18 -8.60 -6.01
CA ILE A 132 1.00 -9.83 -6.78
C ILE A 132 -0.50 -10.04 -6.99
N SER A 133 -0.89 -10.24 -8.26
CA SER A 133 -2.26 -10.58 -8.60
C SER A 133 -2.57 -12.05 -8.29
N PRO A 134 -3.85 -12.46 -8.22
CA PRO A 134 -4.23 -13.85 -8.10
C PRO A 134 -3.70 -14.73 -9.25
N SER A 135 -3.47 -14.16 -10.44
CA SER A 135 -2.86 -14.83 -11.59
C SER A 135 -1.34 -14.97 -11.51
N GLY A 136 -0.71 -14.56 -10.39
CA GLY A 136 0.73 -14.67 -10.17
C GLY A 136 1.59 -13.58 -10.84
N LYS A 137 0.97 -12.57 -11.46
CA LYS A 137 1.70 -11.43 -12.05
C LYS A 137 2.11 -10.43 -10.99
N TYR A 138 3.33 -9.91 -11.10
CA TYR A 138 3.87 -8.91 -10.18
C TYR A 138 3.77 -7.52 -10.81
N TYR A 139 3.43 -6.55 -9.97
CA TYR A 139 3.33 -5.14 -10.36
C TYR A 139 4.03 -4.27 -9.32
N VAL A 140 4.56 -3.16 -9.78
CA VAL A 140 5.11 -2.10 -8.94
C VAL A 140 4.35 -0.81 -9.26
N CYS A 141 3.70 -0.25 -8.25
CA CYS A 141 3.13 1.09 -8.31
C CYS A 141 4.13 2.04 -7.68
N ILE A 142 4.56 3.05 -8.42
CA ILE A 142 5.54 4.03 -7.99
C ILE A 142 4.80 5.36 -7.84
N MET A 143 4.87 5.96 -6.66
CA MET A 143 4.36 7.30 -6.42
C MET A 143 5.50 8.30 -6.61
N SER A 144 5.28 9.26 -7.49
CA SER A 144 6.20 10.39 -7.70
C SER A 144 5.48 11.71 -7.48
N GLU A 145 6.22 12.69 -7.01
CA GLU A 145 5.76 14.07 -6.89
C GLU A 145 6.36 14.87 -8.05
N VAL A 146 5.51 15.43 -8.85
CA VAL A 146 5.88 16.19 -10.06
C VAL A 146 5.37 17.61 -9.89
N GLU A 147 6.23 18.58 -10.10
CA GLU A 147 5.79 19.97 -10.22
C GLU A 147 5.01 20.14 -11.54
N TYR A 148 3.81 20.64 -11.43
CA TYR A 148 2.93 20.87 -12.55
C TYR A 148 2.87 22.37 -12.88
N GLU A 149 3.35 22.73 -14.05
CA GLU A 149 3.10 24.06 -14.58
C GLU A 149 1.68 24.13 -15.15
N PRO A 150 0.84 25.03 -14.62
CA PRO A 150 -0.52 25.16 -15.14
C PRO A 150 -0.49 25.55 -16.61
N LEU A 151 -1.31 24.91 -17.41
CA LEU A 151 -1.46 25.25 -18.80
C LEU A 151 -1.88 26.72 -18.95
N LYS A 152 -1.37 27.39 -19.97
CA LYS A 152 -1.77 28.76 -20.30
C LYS A 152 -3.30 28.82 -20.51
N LYS A 153 -3.94 29.76 -19.83
CA LYS A 153 -5.38 30.00 -20.04
C LYS A 153 -5.62 30.33 -21.50
N THR A 154 -6.54 29.61 -22.11
CA THR A 154 -7.06 29.93 -23.46
C THR A 154 -8.41 30.57 -23.30
N ASN A 155 -8.84 31.35 -24.29
CA ASN A 155 -10.21 31.89 -24.33
C ASN A 155 -11.21 30.89 -24.92
N SER A 156 -10.77 29.67 -25.19
CA SER A 156 -11.62 28.56 -25.64
C SER A 156 -12.60 28.14 -24.57
N LYS A 157 -13.83 27.91 -24.97
CA LYS A 157 -14.88 27.38 -24.09
C LYS A 157 -15.43 26.12 -24.74
N VAL A 158 -15.60 25.06 -23.94
CA VAL A 158 -16.25 23.82 -24.35
C VAL A 158 -17.46 23.58 -23.46
N GLY A 159 -18.59 23.29 -24.05
CA GLY A 159 -19.76 22.80 -23.36
C GLY A 159 -19.63 21.29 -23.16
N ILE A 160 -19.98 20.80 -21.96
CA ILE A 160 -19.96 19.36 -21.64
C ILE A 160 -21.34 18.96 -21.19
N ASP A 161 -21.88 17.91 -21.79
CA ASP A 161 -23.11 17.25 -21.39
C ASP A 161 -22.81 15.81 -20.97
N LEU A 162 -23.46 15.33 -19.90
CA LEU A 162 -23.30 13.98 -19.40
C LEU A 162 -24.51 13.14 -19.79
N GLY A 163 -24.28 12.12 -20.58
CA GLY A 163 -25.31 11.23 -21.09
C GLY A 163 -25.24 9.81 -20.50
N LEU A 164 -26.31 9.04 -20.74
CA LEU A 164 -26.37 7.62 -20.33
C LEU A 164 -25.70 6.69 -21.36
N LYS A 165 -25.76 7.06 -22.66
CA LYS A 165 -25.19 6.28 -23.75
C LYS A 165 -23.70 6.58 -23.90
N ASP A 166 -23.38 7.86 -23.93
CA ASP A 166 -22.01 8.37 -23.97
C ASP A 166 -21.76 9.12 -22.66
N LEU A 167 -20.66 8.81 -21.99
CA LEU A 167 -20.35 9.38 -20.66
C LEU A 167 -20.23 10.90 -20.73
N ILE A 168 -19.62 11.41 -21.78
CA ILE A 168 -19.37 12.84 -22.03
C ILE A 168 -19.59 13.10 -23.49
N ILE A 169 -20.36 14.16 -23.77
CA ILE A 169 -20.54 14.73 -25.10
C ILE A 169 -20.07 16.17 -25.03
N THR A 170 -19.13 16.54 -25.88
CA THR A 170 -18.60 17.91 -25.92
C THR A 170 -19.27 18.73 -27.05
N SER A 171 -19.33 20.06 -26.88
CA SER A 171 -19.83 20.96 -27.93
C SER A 171 -19.02 20.90 -29.22
N ASP A 172 -17.82 20.33 -29.19
CA ASP A 172 -16.90 20.22 -30.31
C ASP A 172 -17.08 18.89 -31.08
N GLY A 173 -18.05 18.06 -30.66
CA GLY A 173 -18.40 16.82 -31.34
C GLY A 173 -17.46 15.64 -31.06
N ILE A 174 -16.74 15.65 -29.92
CA ILE A 174 -15.85 14.57 -29.47
C ILE A 174 -16.55 13.77 -28.37
#